data_826623de344f0a66a39e651294479f53
#
_entry.id   826623de344f0a66a39e651294479f53
#
_cell.length_a   1.000
_cell.length_b   1.000
_cell.length_c   1.000
_cell.angle_alpha   90.00
_cell.angle_beta   90.00
_cell.angle_gamma   90.00
#
_symmetry.space_group_name_H-M   'P 1'
#
loop_
_entity.id
_entity.type
_entity.pdbx_description
1 polymer ?
#
loop_
_entity_poly.entity_id
_entity_poly.type
_entity_poly.pdbx_seq_one_letter_code
_entity_poly.pdbx_strand_id
1 'polypeptide(L)'
;MSRINLKVSRIDAISAAACAALCLLAGIANADVTVISFGGSNQKAQVKAFYEPYAKSTGGKIVQGEYNGEQAKIKAMVEAKNVSWDVVEVESPELARGCEEGLYEKLDMNKIGPKADFVPAALSECGIGIFVWSTVLAYNGDTLKTAPTSWADFWDTKKFPGKRGMRKGAKFTLEFALLADGVKPADVYKLLGTKAGAERAFKKLDQLKANIQWWEAGAQPPQLLAAGDVVMTTAYNGRIATAQKEGKNFKMVWTNNIYDFDSWGIPVGTPNKAEAYKFIAFASKPENQAVFAGEIPYGPTNVKGTPLVAKAIVAELPTAPQNMKGALASNTPFWVEHGEDLEQRFNAWAAK
;
A
#
# COMPACT_ATOMS: atom_id res chain seq x y z
N MET A 1 -15.27 -89.74 -2.38
CA MET A 1 -15.93 -88.56 -2.85
C MET A 1 -16.30 -87.69 -1.67
N SER A 2 -15.44 -86.77 -1.31
CA SER A 2 -15.65 -85.86 -0.15
C SER A 2 -16.01 -84.49 -0.64
N ARG A 3 -17.19 -83.92 -0.23
CA ARG A 3 -17.63 -82.57 -0.54
C ARG A 3 -17.07 -81.63 0.51
N ILE A 4 -16.28 -80.67 0.11
CA ILE A 4 -15.80 -79.54 0.95
C ILE A 4 -16.85 -78.41 0.87
N ASN A 5 -17.50 -78.13 1.99
CA ASN A 5 -18.35 -76.93 2.14
C ASN A 5 -17.51 -75.74 2.52
N LEU A 6 -17.39 -74.76 1.62
CA LEU A 6 -16.88 -73.46 1.98
C LEU A 6 -17.93 -72.61 2.68
N LYS A 7 -17.74 -72.33 3.99
CA LYS A 7 -18.44 -71.27 4.71
C LYS A 7 -17.73 -69.97 4.40
N VAL A 8 -18.33 -69.09 3.60
CA VAL A 8 -17.90 -67.70 3.42
C VAL A 8 -18.36 -66.93 4.64
N SER A 9 -17.42 -66.43 5.40
CA SER A 9 -17.61 -65.67 6.63
C SER A 9 -18.17 -64.26 6.33
N ARG A 10 -19.26 -63.90 7.01
CA ARG A 10 -19.94 -62.57 6.93
C ARG A 10 -19.14 -61.40 7.54
N ILE A 11 -17.87 -61.61 7.87
CA ILE A 11 -17.05 -60.61 8.59
C ILE A 11 -16.36 -59.65 7.62
N ASP A 12 -16.18 -60.01 6.34
CA ASP A 12 -15.44 -59.18 5.40
C ASP A 12 -16.22 -58.01 4.78
N ALA A 13 -17.56 -57.99 4.92
CA ALA A 13 -18.39 -56.93 4.34
C ALA A 13 -18.49 -55.67 5.23
N ILE A 14 -18.20 -55.79 6.56
CA ILE A 14 -18.31 -54.67 7.49
C ILE A 14 -17.01 -53.84 7.48
N SER A 15 -15.87 -54.44 7.24
CA SER A 15 -14.56 -53.74 7.19
C SER A 15 -14.39 -52.87 5.97
N ALA A 16 -14.98 -53.19 4.82
CA ALA A 16 -14.90 -52.39 3.61
C ALA A 16 -15.76 -51.12 3.65
N ALA A 17 -16.90 -51.15 4.41
CA ALA A 17 -17.78 -49.97 4.57
C ALA A 17 -17.20 -48.94 5.56
N ALA A 18 -16.40 -49.37 6.55
CA ALA A 18 -15.77 -48.50 7.53
C ALA A 18 -14.60 -47.71 6.94
N CYS A 19 -13.83 -48.27 6.00
CA CYS A 19 -12.73 -47.55 5.30
C CYS A 19 -13.24 -46.52 4.27
N ALA A 20 -14.40 -46.73 3.65
CA ALA A 20 -14.99 -45.76 2.71
C ALA A 20 -15.60 -44.55 3.41
N ALA A 21 -16.02 -44.65 4.68
CA ALA A 21 -16.57 -43.54 5.45
C ALA A 21 -15.48 -42.63 6.07
N LEU A 22 -14.23 -43.10 6.25
CA LEU A 22 -13.14 -42.28 6.76
C LEU A 22 -12.49 -41.37 5.68
N CYS A 23 -12.69 -41.61 4.39
CA CYS A 23 -12.13 -40.80 3.31
C CYS A 23 -12.97 -39.55 2.98
N LEU A 24 -14.15 -39.36 3.57
CA LEU A 24 -15.05 -38.22 3.31
C LEU A 24 -14.92 -37.07 4.32
N LEU A 25 -14.02 -37.17 5.29
CA LEU A 25 -13.66 -36.10 6.22
C LEU A 25 -12.27 -35.51 5.96
N ALA A 26 -11.76 -35.60 4.71
CA ALA A 26 -10.73 -34.69 4.27
C ALA A 26 -11.37 -33.29 4.23
N GLY A 27 -11.42 -32.63 5.38
CA GLY A 27 -11.74 -31.23 5.47
C GLY A 27 -10.89 -30.53 4.41
N ILE A 28 -11.50 -29.71 3.59
CA ILE A 28 -10.79 -28.85 2.64
C ILE A 28 -9.87 -27.99 3.52
N ALA A 29 -8.62 -28.44 3.70
CA ALA A 29 -7.60 -27.62 4.32
C ALA A 29 -7.44 -26.42 3.37
N ASN A 30 -8.01 -25.27 3.75
CA ASN A 30 -7.75 -24.05 3.02
C ASN A 30 -6.23 -23.81 3.09
N ALA A 31 -5.59 -23.62 1.94
CA ALA A 31 -4.19 -23.30 1.90
C ALA A 31 -3.93 -21.97 2.61
N ASP A 32 -2.83 -21.89 3.33
CA ASP A 32 -2.37 -20.63 3.91
C ASP A 32 -2.12 -19.62 2.77
N VAL A 33 -2.44 -18.33 3.02
CA VAL A 33 -2.20 -17.25 2.05
C VAL A 33 -1.11 -16.35 2.58
N THR A 34 -0.04 -16.18 1.82
CA THR A 34 1.04 -15.24 2.15
C THR A 34 0.68 -13.87 1.62
N VAL A 35 0.46 -12.91 2.53
CA VAL A 35 0.13 -11.52 2.20
C VAL A 35 1.28 -10.60 2.61
N ILE A 36 1.77 -9.82 1.66
CA ILE A 36 2.89 -8.89 1.85
C ILE A 36 2.37 -7.46 1.84
N SER A 37 2.78 -6.67 2.82
CA SER A 37 2.37 -5.28 2.95
C SER A 37 3.53 -4.35 3.32
N PHE A 38 3.26 -3.03 3.38
CA PHE A 38 4.25 -2.01 3.81
C PHE A 38 4.43 -1.92 5.34
N GLY A 39 4.01 -2.93 6.09
CA GLY A 39 4.29 -3.07 7.51
C GLY A 39 3.76 -1.98 8.44
N GLY A 40 4.19 -2.01 9.68
CA GLY A 40 3.90 -1.01 10.70
C GLY A 40 2.40 -0.84 10.99
N SER A 41 1.92 0.40 11.21
CA SER A 41 0.49 0.66 11.51
C SER A 41 -0.45 0.28 10.36
N ASN A 42 0.02 0.31 9.10
CA ASN A 42 -0.76 -0.14 7.96
C ASN A 42 -1.06 -1.65 8.06
N GLN A 43 -0.03 -2.47 8.27
CA GLN A 43 -0.23 -3.91 8.42
C GLN A 43 -1.06 -4.23 9.66
N LYS A 44 -0.87 -3.53 10.79
CA LYS A 44 -1.73 -3.69 11.98
C LYS A 44 -3.20 -3.43 11.69
N ALA A 45 -3.50 -2.41 10.88
CA ALA A 45 -4.85 -2.11 10.43
C ALA A 45 -5.40 -3.22 9.51
N GLN A 46 -4.56 -3.74 8.59
CA GLN A 46 -4.92 -4.86 7.70
C GLN A 46 -5.19 -6.14 8.49
N VAL A 47 -4.39 -6.42 9.52
CA VAL A 47 -4.62 -7.58 10.42
C VAL A 47 -6.03 -7.53 11.00
N LYS A 48 -6.43 -6.39 11.55
CA LYS A 48 -7.75 -6.23 12.18
C LYS A 48 -8.91 -6.23 11.17
N ALA A 49 -8.71 -5.60 10.02
CA ALA A 49 -9.78 -5.41 9.04
C ALA A 49 -9.92 -6.59 8.08
N PHE A 50 -8.82 -7.24 7.73
CA PHE A 50 -8.78 -8.23 6.67
C PHE A 50 -8.30 -9.61 7.15
N TYR A 51 -7.13 -9.72 7.81
CA TYR A 51 -6.46 -11.00 8.02
C TYR A 51 -7.15 -11.86 9.07
N GLU A 52 -7.39 -11.32 10.27
CA GLU A 52 -8.09 -12.05 11.33
C GLU A 52 -9.54 -12.39 10.96
N PRO A 53 -10.35 -11.44 10.40
CA PRO A 53 -11.70 -11.77 9.96
C PRO A 53 -11.73 -12.78 8.81
N TYR A 54 -10.79 -12.72 7.85
CA TYR A 54 -10.68 -13.71 6.79
C TYR A 54 -10.37 -15.09 7.34
N ALA A 55 -9.33 -15.21 8.18
CA ALA A 55 -8.96 -16.48 8.81
C ALA A 55 -10.11 -17.08 9.62
N LYS A 56 -10.83 -16.25 10.39
CA LYS A 56 -12.02 -16.68 11.16
C LYS A 56 -13.14 -17.18 10.26
N SER A 57 -13.37 -16.56 9.11
CA SER A 57 -14.47 -16.91 8.20
C SER A 57 -14.20 -18.13 7.34
N THR A 58 -12.93 -18.42 7.04
CA THR A 58 -12.53 -19.49 6.12
C THR A 58 -11.87 -20.68 6.81
N GLY A 59 -11.35 -20.50 8.03
CA GLY A 59 -10.50 -21.48 8.72
C GLY A 59 -9.07 -21.55 8.17
N GLY A 60 -8.72 -20.76 7.13
CA GLY A 60 -7.37 -20.64 6.60
C GLY A 60 -6.50 -19.74 7.47
N LYS A 61 -5.18 -19.69 7.19
CA LYS A 61 -4.23 -18.83 7.90
C LYS A 61 -3.62 -17.80 6.94
N ILE A 62 -3.43 -16.58 7.42
CA ILE A 62 -2.65 -15.56 6.73
C ILE A 62 -1.22 -15.58 7.25
N VAL A 63 -0.27 -15.85 6.34
CA VAL A 63 1.16 -15.69 6.59
C VAL A 63 1.53 -14.25 6.21
N GLN A 64 2.00 -13.49 7.19
CA GLN A 64 2.26 -12.06 7.01
C GLN A 64 3.72 -11.83 6.65
N GLY A 65 3.97 -10.92 5.69
CA GLY A 65 5.30 -10.43 5.37
C GLY A 65 5.30 -8.92 5.15
N GLU A 66 6.49 -8.34 5.15
CA GLU A 66 6.70 -6.91 4.95
C GLU A 66 7.75 -6.65 3.87
N TYR A 67 7.59 -5.53 3.17
CA TYR A 67 8.56 -5.00 2.22
C TYR A 67 8.39 -3.47 2.09
N ASN A 68 9.29 -2.79 1.37
CA ASN A 68 9.20 -1.35 1.13
C ASN A 68 9.01 -1.00 -0.36
N GLY A 69 8.35 -1.89 -1.12
CA GLY A 69 8.08 -1.68 -2.55
C GLY A 69 9.18 -2.21 -3.49
N GLU A 70 10.08 -3.09 -3.00
CA GLU A 70 11.21 -3.61 -3.81
C GLU A 70 10.72 -4.60 -4.88
N GLN A 71 10.42 -4.09 -6.08
CA GLN A 71 9.98 -4.90 -7.23
C GLN A 71 10.99 -5.98 -7.63
N ALA A 72 12.27 -5.76 -7.38
CA ALA A 72 13.32 -6.73 -7.68
C ALA A 72 13.12 -8.08 -6.97
N LYS A 73 12.53 -8.09 -5.77
CA LYS A 73 12.21 -9.35 -5.05
C LYS A 73 11.13 -10.14 -5.77
N ILE A 74 10.09 -9.45 -6.25
CA ILE A 74 8.98 -10.08 -6.99
C ILE A 74 9.50 -10.62 -8.31
N LYS A 75 10.26 -9.82 -9.05
CA LYS A 75 10.89 -10.21 -10.31
C LYS A 75 11.76 -11.46 -10.16
N ALA A 76 12.63 -11.47 -9.14
CA ALA A 76 13.49 -12.64 -8.86
C ALA A 76 12.69 -13.92 -8.58
N MET A 77 11.59 -13.84 -7.81
CA MET A 77 10.73 -15.00 -7.53
C MET A 77 10.02 -15.51 -8.80
N VAL A 78 9.49 -14.59 -9.63
CA VAL A 78 8.77 -14.93 -10.85
C VAL A 78 9.71 -15.53 -11.89
N GLU A 79 10.89 -14.93 -12.12
CA GLU A 79 11.90 -15.44 -13.04
C GLU A 79 12.45 -16.80 -12.62
N ALA A 80 12.68 -17.01 -11.32
CA ALA A 80 13.10 -18.28 -10.75
C ALA A 80 11.99 -19.34 -10.74
N LYS A 81 10.75 -18.98 -11.07
CA LYS A 81 9.55 -19.85 -10.94
C LYS A 81 9.40 -20.46 -9.54
N ASN A 82 9.79 -19.70 -8.52
CA ASN A 82 9.73 -20.08 -7.12
C ASN A 82 9.08 -18.94 -6.33
N VAL A 83 7.76 -18.79 -6.50
CA VAL A 83 6.97 -17.71 -5.93
C VAL A 83 6.40 -18.13 -4.58
N SER A 84 6.80 -17.44 -3.52
CA SER A 84 6.36 -17.69 -2.14
C SER A 84 5.38 -16.64 -1.62
N TRP A 85 5.10 -15.60 -2.39
CA TRP A 85 4.15 -14.54 -2.07
C TRP A 85 2.87 -14.73 -2.89
N ASP A 86 1.71 -14.67 -2.24
CA ASP A 86 0.44 -14.91 -2.91
C ASP A 86 -0.31 -13.62 -3.24
N VAL A 87 -0.27 -12.67 -2.32
CA VAL A 87 -0.88 -11.35 -2.48
C VAL A 87 0.10 -10.29 -2.01
N VAL A 88 0.25 -9.24 -2.80
CA VAL A 88 1.17 -8.12 -2.49
C VAL A 88 0.43 -6.80 -2.57
N GLU A 89 0.61 -5.96 -1.56
CA GLU A 89 0.21 -4.55 -1.59
C GLU A 89 1.22 -3.77 -2.41
N VAL A 90 0.78 -3.06 -3.46
CA VAL A 90 1.65 -2.40 -4.43
C VAL A 90 1.14 -0.99 -4.72
N GLU A 91 2.04 0.00 -4.79
CA GLU A 91 1.74 1.37 -5.24
C GLU A 91 1.45 1.38 -6.75
N SER A 92 0.65 2.34 -7.23
CA SER A 92 0.12 2.33 -8.62
C SER A 92 1.19 2.28 -9.73
N PRO A 93 2.29 3.05 -9.70
CA PRO A 93 3.29 3.00 -10.77
C PRO A 93 4.04 1.67 -10.82
N GLU A 94 4.38 1.11 -9.65
CA GLU A 94 5.07 -0.17 -9.52
C GLU A 94 4.20 -1.33 -9.99
N LEU A 95 2.90 -1.27 -9.67
CA LEU A 95 1.94 -2.25 -10.16
C LEU A 95 1.79 -2.20 -11.69
N ALA A 96 1.65 -0.99 -12.26
CA ALA A 96 1.49 -0.81 -13.70
C ALA A 96 2.72 -1.34 -14.45
N ARG A 97 3.93 -0.96 -14.04
CA ARG A 97 5.19 -1.44 -14.64
C ARG A 97 5.34 -2.94 -14.47
N GLY A 98 5.11 -3.47 -13.27
CA GLY A 98 5.19 -4.91 -13.04
C GLY A 98 4.15 -5.71 -13.83
N CYS A 99 2.99 -5.12 -14.12
CA CYS A 99 1.97 -5.71 -14.99
C CYS A 99 2.46 -5.79 -16.44
N GLU A 100 3.08 -4.74 -16.98
CA GLU A 100 3.70 -4.72 -18.31
C GLU A 100 4.87 -5.70 -18.43
N GLU A 101 5.66 -5.86 -17.35
CA GLU A 101 6.74 -6.83 -17.26
C GLU A 101 6.27 -8.28 -17.04
N GLY A 102 4.97 -8.53 -16.86
CA GLY A 102 4.41 -9.86 -16.60
C GLY A 102 4.70 -10.41 -15.21
N LEU A 103 4.93 -9.55 -14.23
CA LEU A 103 5.20 -9.96 -12.83
C LEU A 103 3.91 -10.24 -12.04
N TYR A 104 2.79 -9.67 -12.46
CA TYR A 104 1.50 -9.81 -11.81
C TYR A 104 0.46 -10.44 -12.74
N GLU A 105 -0.41 -11.24 -12.16
CA GLU A 105 -1.56 -11.84 -12.86
C GLU A 105 -2.56 -10.77 -13.30
N LYS A 106 -3.10 -10.90 -14.52
CA LYS A 106 -4.26 -10.12 -14.94
C LYS A 106 -5.48 -10.57 -14.16
N LEU A 107 -6.13 -9.63 -13.46
CA LEU A 107 -7.20 -9.96 -12.53
C LEU A 107 -8.53 -10.25 -13.23
N ASP A 108 -9.15 -11.37 -12.86
CA ASP A 108 -10.52 -11.70 -13.21
C ASP A 108 -11.50 -11.08 -12.19
N MET A 109 -12.10 -9.95 -12.54
CA MET A 109 -13.03 -9.23 -11.66
C MET A 109 -14.27 -10.04 -11.29
N ASN A 110 -14.66 -11.08 -12.06
CA ASN A 110 -15.77 -11.96 -11.69
C ASN A 110 -15.50 -12.74 -10.41
N LYS A 111 -14.23 -12.89 -10.04
CA LYS A 111 -13.79 -13.56 -8.78
C LYS A 111 -13.67 -12.60 -7.59
N ILE A 112 -13.74 -11.30 -7.83
CA ILE A 112 -13.52 -10.27 -6.79
C ILE A 112 -14.83 -9.53 -6.50
N GLY A 113 -15.49 -8.98 -7.53
CA GLY A 113 -16.73 -8.26 -7.41
C GLY A 113 -17.01 -7.35 -8.61
N PRO A 114 -18.19 -6.70 -8.65
CA PRO A 114 -18.56 -5.83 -9.74
C PRO A 114 -17.63 -4.61 -9.85
N LYS A 115 -17.10 -4.32 -11.03
CA LYS A 115 -16.27 -3.13 -11.28
C LYS A 115 -16.93 -1.82 -10.84
N ALA A 116 -18.27 -1.73 -10.98
CA ALA A 116 -19.04 -0.57 -10.58
C ALA A 116 -19.02 -0.28 -9.07
N ASP A 117 -18.60 -1.24 -8.24
CA ASP A 117 -18.46 -1.05 -6.80
C ASP A 117 -17.17 -0.33 -6.41
N PHE A 118 -16.28 -0.05 -7.35
CA PHE A 118 -14.99 0.57 -7.08
C PHE A 118 -14.84 1.90 -7.82
N VAL A 119 -14.08 2.83 -7.21
CA VAL A 119 -13.69 4.05 -7.91
C VAL A 119 -12.88 3.68 -9.17
N PRO A 120 -13.16 4.28 -10.34
CA PRO A 120 -12.52 3.85 -11.59
C PRO A 120 -10.98 3.87 -11.54
N ALA A 121 -10.39 4.85 -10.86
CA ALA A 121 -8.94 4.98 -10.73
C ALA A 121 -8.28 3.87 -9.86
N ALA A 122 -9.06 3.13 -9.07
CA ALA A 122 -8.59 2.00 -8.29
C ALA A 122 -8.61 0.66 -9.06
N LEU A 123 -9.05 0.68 -10.32
CA LEU A 123 -9.09 -0.51 -11.17
C LEU A 123 -7.94 -0.48 -12.16
N SER A 124 -7.14 -1.54 -12.18
CA SER A 124 -6.11 -1.78 -13.18
C SER A 124 -6.21 -3.20 -13.75
N GLU A 125 -5.43 -3.51 -14.77
CA GLU A 125 -5.44 -4.86 -15.38
C GLU A 125 -4.94 -5.92 -14.40
N CYS A 126 -3.91 -5.62 -13.61
CA CYS A 126 -3.24 -6.56 -12.71
C CYS A 126 -3.48 -6.30 -11.22
N GLY A 127 -4.32 -5.33 -10.87
CA GLY A 127 -4.58 -5.02 -9.46
C GLY A 127 -5.90 -4.35 -9.21
N ILE A 128 -6.30 -4.38 -7.94
CA ILE A 128 -7.48 -3.70 -7.44
C ILE A 128 -7.10 -2.88 -6.22
N GLY A 129 -7.48 -1.60 -6.22
CA GLY A 129 -7.17 -0.68 -5.14
C GLY A 129 -7.75 -1.12 -3.81
N ILE A 130 -6.93 -1.04 -2.78
CA ILE A 130 -7.27 -1.33 -1.40
C ILE A 130 -7.80 -0.06 -0.73
N PHE A 131 -7.02 1.01 -0.85
CA PHE A 131 -7.29 2.31 -0.25
C PHE A 131 -6.59 3.45 -1.00
N VAL A 132 -7.04 4.67 -0.73
CA VAL A 132 -6.40 5.93 -1.12
C VAL A 132 -5.59 6.47 0.06
N TRP A 133 -4.34 6.82 -0.17
CA TRP A 133 -3.49 7.48 0.81
C TRP A 133 -2.92 8.80 0.28
N SER A 134 -2.36 9.61 1.15
CA SER A 134 -1.66 10.84 0.77
C SER A 134 -0.33 10.98 1.46
N THR A 135 0.65 11.50 0.73
CA THR A 135 1.85 12.08 1.34
C THR A 135 1.58 13.55 1.66
N VAL A 136 1.71 13.89 2.92
CA VAL A 136 1.49 15.22 3.48
C VAL A 136 2.75 15.79 4.09
N LEU A 137 2.79 17.11 4.30
CA LEU A 137 3.74 17.74 5.20
C LEU A 137 3.26 17.52 6.64
N ALA A 138 4.11 16.95 7.48
CA ALA A 138 3.82 16.74 8.90
C ALA A 138 4.85 17.43 9.79
N TYR A 139 4.42 17.86 10.97
CA TYR A 139 5.30 18.49 11.95
C TYR A 139 4.83 18.22 13.40
N ASN A 140 5.73 18.40 14.36
CA ASN A 140 5.40 18.29 15.78
C ASN A 140 4.91 19.65 16.31
N GLY A 141 3.62 19.73 16.71
CA GLY A 141 2.99 20.93 17.24
C GLY A 141 3.50 21.35 18.64
N ASP A 142 4.22 20.48 19.35
CA ASP A 142 4.86 20.84 20.61
C ASP A 142 6.14 21.66 20.40
N THR A 143 6.86 21.40 19.30
CA THR A 143 8.13 22.04 18.98
C THR A 143 7.96 23.25 18.04
N LEU A 144 7.14 23.14 17.00
CA LEU A 144 6.86 24.24 16.07
C LEU A 144 5.63 25.03 16.51
N LYS A 145 5.87 26.23 17.09
CA LYS A 145 4.79 27.13 17.55
C LYS A 145 4.11 27.88 16.40
N THR A 146 4.84 28.13 15.31
CA THR A 146 4.29 28.68 14.06
C THR A 146 4.04 27.52 13.09
N ALA A 147 2.80 27.34 12.67
CA ALA A 147 2.45 26.28 11.73
C ALA A 147 3.01 26.56 10.32
N PRO A 148 3.69 25.63 9.67
CA PRO A 148 3.95 25.71 8.24
C PRO A 148 2.62 25.57 7.48
N THR A 149 2.51 26.20 6.30
CA THR A 149 1.27 26.21 5.51
C THR A 149 1.45 25.72 4.08
N SER A 150 2.70 25.52 3.66
CA SER A 150 3.03 25.20 2.27
C SER A 150 4.34 24.44 2.16
N TRP A 151 4.61 23.90 0.98
CA TRP A 151 5.91 23.31 0.66
C TRP A 151 7.03 24.36 0.61
N ALA A 152 6.74 25.62 0.33
CA ALA A 152 7.72 26.69 0.45
C ALA A 152 8.20 26.86 1.91
N ASP A 153 7.30 26.76 2.90
CA ASP A 153 7.66 26.75 4.32
C ASP A 153 8.55 25.55 4.68
N PHE A 154 8.31 24.38 4.06
CA PHE A 154 9.15 23.20 4.27
C PHE A 154 10.60 23.45 3.82
N TRP A 155 10.83 24.24 2.77
CA TRP A 155 12.16 24.63 2.27
C TRP A 155 12.79 25.80 3.03
N ASP A 156 12.01 26.58 3.78
CA ASP A 156 12.51 27.75 4.51
C ASP A 156 13.15 27.35 5.83
N THR A 157 14.46 27.03 5.77
CA THR A 157 15.25 26.68 6.96
C THR A 157 15.63 27.87 7.83
N LYS A 158 15.39 29.09 7.37
CA LYS A 158 15.58 30.32 8.18
C LYS A 158 14.36 30.57 9.06
N LYS A 159 13.17 30.51 8.47
CA LYS A 159 11.89 30.65 9.21
C LYS A 159 11.65 29.46 10.15
N PHE A 160 12.00 28.27 9.73
CA PHE A 160 11.84 27.01 10.46
C PHE A 160 13.20 26.29 10.57
N PRO A 161 14.07 26.65 11.52
CA PRO A 161 15.38 26.02 11.69
C PRO A 161 15.26 24.54 12.05
N GLY A 162 16.15 23.69 11.48
CA GLY A 162 16.24 22.27 11.76
C GLY A 162 16.17 21.38 10.50
N LYS A 163 16.26 20.07 10.69
CA LYS A 163 16.26 19.09 9.61
C LYS A 163 14.85 18.81 9.09
N ARG A 164 14.79 18.25 7.89
CA ARG A 164 13.59 17.82 7.18
C ARG A 164 13.65 16.31 6.92
N GLY A 165 12.60 15.57 7.29
CA GLY A 165 12.44 14.19 6.88
C GLY A 165 11.89 14.12 5.46
N MET A 166 12.55 13.37 4.57
CA MET A 166 12.03 13.11 3.21
C MET A 166 12.21 11.64 2.84
N ARG A 167 11.27 11.09 2.05
CA ARG A 167 11.42 9.74 1.50
C ARG A 167 12.62 9.72 0.56
N LYS A 168 13.48 8.72 0.70
CA LYS A 168 14.62 8.52 -0.19
C LYS A 168 14.13 7.96 -1.52
N GLY A 169 14.29 8.72 -2.59
CA GLY A 169 13.84 8.39 -3.94
C GLY A 169 13.38 9.63 -4.69
N ALA A 170 13.29 9.50 -6.01
CA ALA A 170 12.83 10.56 -6.91
C ALA A 170 11.32 10.82 -6.75
N LYS A 171 10.52 9.73 -6.66
CA LYS A 171 9.07 9.78 -6.59
C LYS A 171 8.60 10.54 -5.35
N PHE A 172 7.70 11.50 -5.57
CA PHE A 172 7.18 12.51 -4.63
C PHE A 172 8.20 13.57 -4.20
N THR A 173 9.48 13.23 -4.07
CA THR A 173 10.55 14.18 -3.70
C THR A 173 10.73 15.27 -4.75
N LEU A 174 10.72 14.91 -6.04
CA LEU A 174 10.87 15.88 -7.14
C LEU A 174 9.60 16.72 -7.33
N GLU A 175 8.42 16.15 -7.15
CA GLU A 175 7.17 16.89 -7.20
C GLU A 175 7.11 17.93 -6.05
N PHE A 176 7.46 17.55 -4.83
CA PHE A 176 7.49 18.49 -3.71
C PHE A 176 8.51 19.60 -3.91
N ALA A 177 9.65 19.31 -4.53
CA ALA A 177 10.62 20.33 -4.87
C ALA A 177 10.05 21.36 -5.86
N LEU A 178 9.34 20.91 -6.91
CA LEU A 178 8.66 21.82 -7.85
C LEU A 178 7.51 22.60 -7.19
N LEU A 179 6.70 21.96 -6.35
CA LEU A 179 5.65 22.64 -5.60
C LEU A 179 6.21 23.69 -4.66
N ALA A 180 7.34 23.40 -3.98
CA ALA A 180 8.06 24.37 -3.15
C ALA A 180 8.68 25.51 -3.94
N ASP A 181 8.98 25.29 -5.23
CA ASP A 181 9.48 26.31 -6.16
C ASP A 181 8.36 27.08 -6.89
N GLY A 182 7.11 26.92 -6.43
CA GLY A 182 5.95 27.68 -6.89
C GLY A 182 5.29 27.12 -8.16
N VAL A 183 5.62 25.91 -8.60
CA VAL A 183 4.93 25.24 -9.71
C VAL A 183 3.53 24.84 -9.25
N LYS A 184 2.52 25.13 -10.06
CA LYS A 184 1.14 24.73 -9.76
C LYS A 184 0.99 23.20 -9.87
N PRO A 185 0.17 22.55 -9.04
CA PRO A 185 -0.03 21.09 -9.12
C PRO A 185 -0.32 20.58 -10.53
N ALA A 186 -1.16 21.27 -11.30
CA ALA A 186 -1.53 20.88 -12.67
C ALA A 186 -0.36 20.89 -13.68
N ASP A 187 0.73 21.58 -13.37
CA ASP A 187 1.88 21.74 -14.27
C ASP A 187 3.08 20.86 -13.87
N VAL A 188 3.01 20.20 -12.69
CA VAL A 188 4.15 19.46 -12.11
C VAL A 188 4.67 18.39 -13.06
N TYR A 189 3.84 17.45 -13.48
CA TYR A 189 4.27 16.34 -14.33
C TYR A 189 4.64 16.77 -15.72
N LYS A 190 3.93 17.76 -16.30
CA LYS A 190 4.31 18.34 -17.59
C LYS A 190 5.71 18.95 -17.56
N LEU A 191 6.04 19.63 -16.47
CA LEU A 191 7.36 20.24 -16.31
C LEU A 191 8.42 19.16 -16.01
N LEU A 192 8.13 18.26 -15.06
CA LEU A 192 9.04 17.20 -14.63
C LEU A 192 9.44 16.25 -15.77
N GLY A 193 8.55 16.02 -16.75
CA GLY A 193 8.80 15.25 -17.98
C GLY A 193 9.77 15.93 -18.95
N THR A 194 10.26 17.15 -18.65
CA THR A 194 11.28 17.83 -19.45
C THR A 194 12.62 17.82 -18.75
N LYS A 195 13.72 17.77 -19.52
CA LYS A 195 15.08 17.87 -18.97
C LYS A 195 15.23 19.10 -18.07
N ALA A 196 14.79 20.27 -18.53
CA ALA A 196 14.88 21.53 -17.80
C ALA A 196 14.05 21.50 -16.49
N GLY A 197 12.86 20.89 -16.52
CA GLY A 197 12.03 20.77 -15.34
C GLY A 197 12.60 19.82 -14.29
N ALA A 198 13.14 18.68 -14.70
CA ALA A 198 13.84 17.78 -13.80
C ALA A 198 15.10 18.46 -13.19
N GLU A 199 15.90 19.18 -13.98
CA GLU A 199 17.04 19.97 -13.48
C GLU A 199 16.60 21.03 -12.48
N ARG A 200 15.45 21.70 -12.72
CA ARG A 200 14.86 22.66 -11.80
C ARG A 200 14.49 22.02 -10.46
N ALA A 201 13.89 20.81 -10.46
CA ALA A 201 13.57 20.08 -9.25
C ALA A 201 14.83 19.72 -8.45
N PHE A 202 15.88 19.19 -9.10
CA PHE A 202 17.14 18.88 -8.44
C PHE A 202 17.83 20.13 -7.88
N LYS A 203 17.86 21.23 -8.64
CA LYS A 203 18.40 22.52 -8.17
C LYS A 203 17.64 23.04 -6.93
N LYS A 204 16.32 22.78 -6.86
CA LYS A 204 15.53 23.10 -5.66
C LYS A 204 15.91 22.21 -4.49
N LEU A 205 16.13 20.91 -4.71
CA LEU A 205 16.60 19.98 -3.70
C LEU A 205 18.00 20.33 -3.16
N ASP A 206 18.91 20.87 -4.00
CA ASP A 206 20.24 21.32 -3.55
C ASP A 206 20.16 22.34 -2.40
N GLN A 207 19.12 23.18 -2.38
CA GLN A 207 18.92 24.18 -1.33
C GLN A 207 18.63 23.56 0.04
N LEU A 208 18.11 22.34 0.05
CA LEU A 208 17.68 21.64 1.27
C LEU A 208 18.60 20.47 1.64
N LYS A 209 19.47 20.02 0.72
CA LYS A 209 20.22 18.77 0.78
C LYS A 209 20.96 18.56 2.11
N ALA A 210 21.67 19.57 2.62
CA ALA A 210 22.40 19.49 3.88
C ALA A 210 21.48 19.31 5.11
N ASN A 211 20.19 19.60 4.97
CA ASN A 211 19.21 19.55 6.05
C ASN A 211 18.23 18.37 5.91
N ILE A 212 18.45 17.45 4.97
CA ILE A 212 17.56 16.31 4.76
C ILE A 212 18.01 15.13 5.63
N GLN A 213 17.05 14.57 6.36
CA GLN A 213 17.11 13.25 6.97
C GLN A 213 16.26 12.30 6.12
N TRP A 214 16.90 11.37 5.44
CA TRP A 214 16.20 10.41 4.57
C TRP A 214 15.51 9.33 5.39
N TRP A 215 14.31 8.92 4.94
CA TRP A 215 13.62 7.75 5.43
C TRP A 215 13.20 6.84 4.26
N GLU A 216 13.08 5.54 4.50
CA GLU A 216 12.72 4.53 3.52
C GLU A 216 11.41 3.82 3.88
N ALA A 217 11.22 3.46 5.16
CA ALA A 217 10.00 2.82 5.64
C ALA A 217 8.98 3.85 6.16
N GLY A 218 7.70 3.68 5.80
CA GLY A 218 6.63 4.59 6.19
C GLY A 218 6.39 4.72 7.71
N ALA A 219 6.96 3.85 8.53
CA ALA A 219 6.94 3.95 9.98
C ALA A 219 7.96 4.95 10.56
N GLN A 220 8.98 5.35 9.80
CA GLN A 220 10.06 6.21 10.27
C GLN A 220 9.67 7.68 10.48
N PRO A 221 8.85 8.35 9.61
CA PRO A 221 8.52 9.77 9.79
C PRO A 221 7.95 10.14 11.16
N PRO A 222 6.94 9.43 11.72
CA PRO A 222 6.46 9.73 13.07
C PRO A 222 7.53 9.53 14.15
N GLN A 223 8.45 8.57 13.97
CA GLN A 223 9.55 8.33 14.91
C GLN A 223 10.56 9.49 14.89
N LEU A 224 10.94 9.97 13.69
CA LEU A 224 11.82 11.13 13.52
C LEU A 224 11.24 12.41 14.14
N LEU A 225 9.92 12.63 13.99
CA LEU A 225 9.23 13.75 14.65
C LEU A 225 9.22 13.59 16.19
N ALA A 226 8.97 12.37 16.68
CA ALA A 226 8.92 12.09 18.11
C ALA A 226 10.27 12.25 18.78
N ALA A 227 11.36 11.83 18.10
CA ALA A 227 12.73 11.98 18.57
C ALA A 227 13.25 13.42 18.49
N GLY A 228 12.60 14.29 17.70
CA GLY A 228 13.08 15.64 17.43
C GLY A 228 14.22 15.69 16.41
N ASP A 229 14.48 14.60 15.71
CA ASP A 229 15.51 14.52 14.67
C ASP A 229 15.20 15.43 13.49
N VAL A 230 13.92 15.67 13.23
CA VAL A 230 13.42 16.58 12.20
C VAL A 230 12.32 17.49 12.76
N VAL A 231 12.22 18.71 12.24
CA VAL A 231 11.15 19.65 12.61
C VAL A 231 9.91 19.50 11.74
N MET A 232 10.10 19.05 10.50
CA MET A 232 9.05 18.72 9.52
C MET A 232 9.47 17.49 8.75
N THR A 233 8.48 16.75 8.23
CA THR A 233 8.74 15.58 7.39
C THR A 233 7.66 15.45 6.33
N THR A 234 8.00 14.87 5.18
CA THR A 234 7.01 14.20 4.34
C THR A 234 6.56 12.93 5.07
N ALA A 235 5.28 12.62 5.05
CA ALA A 235 4.77 11.44 5.72
C ALA A 235 3.45 10.97 5.08
N TYR A 236 3.15 9.70 5.19
CA TYR A 236 1.83 9.18 4.86
C TYR A 236 0.82 9.59 5.93
N ASN A 237 -0.32 10.15 5.50
CA ASN A 237 -1.32 10.71 6.40
C ASN A 237 -1.78 9.72 7.48
N GLY A 238 -2.02 8.47 7.13
CA GLY A 238 -2.46 7.45 8.08
C GLY A 238 -1.42 7.15 9.17
N ARG A 239 -0.11 7.21 8.86
CA ARG A 239 0.95 7.00 9.85
C ARG A 239 0.98 8.12 10.88
N ILE A 240 0.77 9.37 10.44
CA ILE A 240 0.68 10.52 11.34
C ILE A 240 -0.60 10.45 12.18
N ALA A 241 -1.74 10.11 11.56
CA ALA A 241 -3.01 9.95 12.27
C ALA A 241 -2.94 8.84 13.35
N THR A 242 -2.24 7.73 13.08
CA THR A 242 -2.01 6.70 14.10
C THR A 242 -1.21 7.26 15.27
N ALA A 243 -0.14 8.00 15.02
CA ALA A 243 0.65 8.62 16.10
C ALA A 243 -0.18 9.66 16.89
N GLN A 244 -1.10 10.39 16.23
CA GLN A 244 -2.05 11.30 16.90
C GLN A 244 -2.99 10.52 17.83
N LYS A 245 -3.53 9.38 17.41
CA LYS A 245 -4.34 8.48 18.26
C LYS A 245 -3.54 7.96 19.47
N GLU A 246 -2.23 7.81 19.35
CA GLU A 246 -1.30 7.46 20.43
C GLU A 246 -0.89 8.66 21.31
N GLY A 247 -1.54 9.81 21.14
CA GLY A 247 -1.34 11.00 21.97
C GLY A 247 -0.23 11.94 21.51
N LYS A 248 0.37 11.75 20.32
CA LYS A 248 1.36 12.68 19.78
C LYS A 248 0.69 13.92 19.21
N ASN A 249 1.19 15.11 19.55
CA ASN A 249 0.69 16.37 19.03
C ASN A 249 1.25 16.68 17.62
N PHE A 250 1.19 15.69 16.72
CA PHE A 250 1.59 15.92 15.34
C PHE A 250 0.48 16.60 14.56
N LYS A 251 0.85 17.37 13.55
CA LYS A 251 -0.05 18.11 12.68
C LYS A 251 0.26 17.76 11.23
N MET A 252 -0.78 17.79 10.40
CA MET A 252 -0.68 17.59 8.95
C MET A 252 -1.09 18.86 8.21
N VAL A 253 -0.35 19.18 7.16
CA VAL A 253 -0.68 20.23 6.19
C VAL A 253 -1.05 19.55 4.88
N TRP A 254 -2.31 19.74 4.48
CA TRP A 254 -2.88 19.12 3.29
C TRP A 254 -2.68 19.92 2.00
N THR A 255 -2.12 21.15 2.11
CA THR A 255 -1.87 22.00 0.95
C THR A 255 -0.96 21.33 -0.07
N ASN A 256 -1.48 21.09 -1.27
CA ASN A 256 -0.76 20.44 -2.37
C ASN A 256 -0.15 19.08 -1.94
N ASN A 257 -0.90 18.30 -1.16
CA ASN A 257 -0.54 16.92 -0.88
C ASN A 257 -0.55 16.08 -2.16
N ILE A 258 0.14 14.95 -2.17
CA ILE A 258 0.12 14.01 -3.28
C ILE A 258 -0.59 12.75 -2.82
N TYR A 259 -1.62 12.32 -3.55
CA TYR A 259 -2.34 11.08 -3.25
C TYR A 259 -2.14 10.01 -4.31
N ASP A 260 -2.21 8.76 -3.89
CA ASP A 260 -2.13 7.57 -4.73
C ASP A 260 -2.99 6.45 -4.13
N PHE A 261 -2.98 5.32 -4.80
CA PHE A 261 -3.65 4.09 -4.39
C PHE A 261 -2.62 3.02 -4.08
N ASP A 262 -2.86 2.25 -3.02
CA ASP A 262 -2.27 0.93 -2.89
C ASP A 262 -3.27 -0.10 -3.40
N SER A 263 -2.76 -1.10 -4.08
CA SER A 263 -3.56 -2.14 -4.72
C SER A 263 -3.08 -3.53 -4.32
N TRP A 264 -4.00 -4.49 -4.26
CA TRP A 264 -3.66 -5.90 -4.22
C TRP A 264 -3.25 -6.37 -5.61
N GLY A 265 -2.05 -6.96 -5.73
CA GLY A 265 -1.56 -7.69 -6.89
C GLY A 265 -1.30 -9.15 -6.53
N ILE A 266 -1.41 -10.05 -7.51
CA ILE A 266 -1.10 -11.48 -7.39
C ILE A 266 0.15 -11.74 -8.21
N PRO A 267 1.31 -12.11 -7.61
CA PRO A 267 2.50 -12.47 -8.39
C PRO A 267 2.26 -13.67 -9.30
N VAL A 268 2.75 -13.59 -10.54
CA VAL A 268 2.63 -14.68 -11.51
C VAL A 268 3.37 -15.91 -11.01
N GLY A 269 2.70 -17.07 -11.04
CA GLY A 269 3.29 -18.33 -10.62
C GLY A 269 3.08 -18.69 -9.15
N THR A 270 2.32 -17.90 -8.39
CA THR A 270 1.93 -18.32 -7.03
C THR A 270 1.16 -19.65 -7.07
N PRO A 271 1.48 -20.62 -6.18
CA PRO A 271 0.74 -21.87 -6.09
C PRO A 271 -0.68 -21.69 -5.51
N ASN A 272 -0.93 -20.60 -4.77
CA ASN A 272 -2.17 -20.36 -4.04
C ASN A 272 -3.09 -19.33 -4.71
N LYS A 273 -3.04 -19.21 -6.05
CA LYS A 273 -3.80 -18.20 -6.83
C LYS A 273 -5.30 -18.17 -6.51
N ALA A 274 -5.93 -19.33 -6.31
CA ALA A 274 -7.34 -19.41 -5.99
C ALA A 274 -7.65 -18.80 -4.61
N GLU A 275 -6.81 -19.06 -3.62
CA GLU A 275 -6.94 -18.51 -2.27
C GLU A 275 -6.61 -17.00 -2.26
N ALA A 276 -5.63 -16.56 -3.04
CA ALA A 276 -5.33 -15.15 -3.24
C ALA A 276 -6.56 -14.36 -3.73
N TYR A 277 -7.29 -14.88 -4.72
CA TYR A 277 -8.55 -14.29 -5.18
C TYR A 277 -9.62 -14.23 -4.08
N LYS A 278 -9.78 -15.30 -3.27
CA LYS A 278 -10.74 -15.31 -2.16
C LYS A 278 -10.40 -14.25 -1.11
N PHE A 279 -9.11 -14.13 -0.78
CA PHE A 279 -8.63 -13.09 0.14
C PHE A 279 -8.90 -11.68 -0.41
N ILE A 280 -8.53 -11.41 -1.67
CA ILE A 280 -8.74 -10.10 -2.31
C ILE A 280 -10.25 -9.78 -2.35
N ALA A 281 -11.10 -10.73 -2.74
CA ALA A 281 -12.55 -10.53 -2.75
C ALA A 281 -13.10 -10.21 -1.36
N PHE A 282 -12.57 -10.87 -0.31
CA PHE A 282 -12.94 -10.58 1.07
C PHE A 282 -12.48 -9.19 1.51
N ALA A 283 -11.21 -8.84 1.28
CA ALA A 283 -10.62 -7.56 1.65
C ALA A 283 -11.28 -6.37 0.90
N SER A 284 -11.81 -6.62 -0.30
CA SER A 284 -12.47 -5.61 -1.14
C SER A 284 -13.93 -5.34 -0.76
N LYS A 285 -14.49 -6.05 0.22
CA LYS A 285 -15.86 -5.79 0.70
C LYS A 285 -15.94 -4.41 1.36
N PRO A 286 -17.03 -3.66 1.14
CA PRO A 286 -17.17 -2.31 1.69
C PRO A 286 -17.08 -2.26 3.21
N GLU A 287 -17.62 -3.27 3.91
CA GLU A 287 -17.56 -3.37 5.37
C GLU A 287 -16.13 -3.50 5.87
N ASN A 288 -15.31 -4.33 5.21
CA ASN A 288 -13.92 -4.56 5.60
C ASN A 288 -13.04 -3.35 5.30
N GLN A 289 -13.26 -2.67 4.17
CA GLN A 289 -12.56 -1.41 3.87
C GLN A 289 -12.98 -0.28 4.83
N ALA A 290 -14.24 -0.26 5.30
CA ALA A 290 -14.68 0.69 6.30
C ALA A 290 -14.02 0.44 7.68
N VAL A 291 -13.88 -0.83 8.08
CA VAL A 291 -13.13 -1.19 9.30
C VAL A 291 -11.67 -0.75 9.17
N PHE A 292 -11.04 -1.01 8.02
CA PHE A 292 -9.67 -0.58 7.76
C PHE A 292 -9.51 0.94 7.88
N ALA A 293 -10.41 1.72 7.26
CA ALA A 293 -10.40 3.18 7.35
C ALA A 293 -10.60 3.68 8.81
N GLY A 294 -11.32 2.95 9.65
CA GLY A 294 -11.47 3.21 11.08
C GLY A 294 -10.18 3.01 11.88
N GLU A 295 -9.38 2.02 11.51
CA GLU A 295 -8.09 1.74 12.16
C GLU A 295 -7.01 2.74 11.72
N ILE A 296 -6.91 3.01 10.43
CA ILE A 296 -5.99 3.96 9.82
C ILE A 296 -6.75 4.78 8.75
N PRO A 297 -6.77 6.13 8.81
CA PRO A 297 -7.62 6.94 7.94
C PRO A 297 -7.09 7.02 6.51
N TYR A 298 -7.16 5.91 5.80
CA TYR A 298 -7.00 5.81 4.36
C TYR A 298 -8.38 5.63 3.70
N GLY A 299 -8.57 6.23 2.53
CA GLY A 299 -9.90 6.26 1.89
C GLY A 299 -10.27 4.92 1.27
N PRO A 300 -11.47 4.36 1.54
CA PRO A 300 -11.96 3.18 0.83
C PRO A 300 -11.99 3.39 -0.67
N THR A 301 -11.63 2.36 -1.44
CA THR A 301 -11.77 2.33 -2.91
C THR A 301 -13.11 1.75 -3.35
N ASN A 302 -13.75 0.95 -2.51
CA ASN A 302 -15.13 0.53 -2.72
C ASN A 302 -16.05 1.71 -2.41
N VAL A 303 -16.85 2.14 -3.40
CA VAL A 303 -17.72 3.34 -3.29
C VAL A 303 -18.79 3.19 -2.21
N LYS A 304 -19.13 1.96 -1.84
CA LYS A 304 -20.07 1.65 -0.75
C LYS A 304 -19.38 1.65 0.63
N GLY A 305 -18.04 1.71 0.68
CA GLY A 305 -17.28 1.66 1.94
C GLY A 305 -17.32 2.98 2.69
N THR A 306 -17.08 4.12 2.02
CA THR A 306 -17.05 5.43 2.66
C THR A 306 -18.32 5.77 3.47
N PRO A 307 -19.55 5.45 3.01
CA PRO A 307 -20.76 5.67 3.82
C PRO A 307 -20.80 4.87 5.13
N LEU A 308 -20.04 3.79 5.25
CA LEU A 308 -19.97 2.96 6.45
C LEU A 308 -18.92 3.46 7.47
N VAL A 309 -18.04 4.38 7.04
CA VAL A 309 -17.01 4.95 7.91
C VAL A 309 -17.64 6.01 8.83
N ALA A 310 -17.22 6.04 10.11
CA ALA A 310 -17.66 7.04 11.06
C ALA A 310 -17.36 8.47 10.55
N LYS A 311 -18.33 9.39 10.69
CA LYS A 311 -18.22 10.77 10.16
C LYS A 311 -16.94 11.51 10.58
N ALA A 312 -16.50 11.31 11.82
CA ALA A 312 -15.26 11.90 12.32
C ALA A 312 -14.04 11.44 11.52
N ILE A 313 -13.98 10.14 11.18
CA ILE A 313 -12.89 9.56 10.37
C ILE A 313 -12.99 10.01 8.91
N VAL A 314 -14.20 10.12 8.35
CA VAL A 314 -14.39 10.60 6.96
C VAL A 314 -13.73 11.97 6.74
N ALA A 315 -13.75 12.87 7.74
CA ALA A 315 -13.11 14.17 7.66
C ALA A 315 -11.56 14.10 7.61
N GLU A 316 -10.98 13.00 8.09
CA GLU A 316 -9.52 12.75 8.12
C GLU A 316 -9.02 12.01 6.88
N LEU A 317 -9.92 11.47 6.04
CA LEU A 317 -9.53 10.72 4.84
C LEU A 317 -8.86 11.63 3.80
N PRO A 318 -7.89 11.12 3.02
CA PRO A 318 -7.37 11.82 1.85
C PRO A 318 -8.48 12.26 0.89
N THR A 319 -9.51 11.44 0.75
CA THR A 319 -10.66 11.65 -0.13
C THR A 319 -11.69 12.66 0.39
N ALA A 320 -11.51 13.20 1.58
CA ALA A 320 -12.37 14.26 2.10
C ALA A 320 -12.24 15.54 1.26
N PRO A 321 -13.35 16.24 0.91
CA PRO A 321 -13.31 17.39 0.00
C PRO A 321 -12.31 18.48 0.39
N GLN A 322 -12.18 18.76 1.69
CA GLN A 322 -11.21 19.74 2.20
C GLN A 322 -9.76 19.31 2.00
N ASN A 323 -9.46 18.00 2.08
CA ASN A 323 -8.13 17.42 1.94
C ASN A 323 -7.72 17.26 0.48
N MET A 324 -8.71 17.10 -0.42
CA MET A 324 -8.51 17.05 -1.87
C MET A 324 -8.27 18.42 -2.51
N LYS A 325 -8.53 19.52 -1.77
CA LYS A 325 -8.36 20.87 -2.32
C LYS A 325 -6.90 21.15 -2.63
N GLY A 326 -6.56 21.24 -3.92
CA GLY A 326 -5.18 21.44 -4.40
C GLY A 326 -4.30 20.21 -4.33
N ALA A 327 -4.86 19.04 -4.00
CA ALA A 327 -4.14 17.78 -4.04
C ALA A 327 -3.69 17.43 -5.47
N LEU A 328 -2.53 16.80 -5.58
CA LEU A 328 -1.96 16.28 -6.82
C LEU A 328 -2.15 14.75 -6.85
N ALA A 329 -2.82 14.24 -7.87
CA ALA A 329 -2.81 12.79 -8.11
C ALA A 329 -1.41 12.35 -8.55
N SER A 330 -0.89 11.26 -8.00
CA SER A 330 0.26 10.57 -8.57
C SER A 330 -0.03 10.19 -10.02
N ASN A 331 0.89 10.48 -10.93
CA ASN A 331 0.71 10.19 -12.34
C ASN A 331 1.40 8.87 -12.71
N THR A 332 0.64 7.79 -12.65
CA THR A 332 1.13 6.45 -12.95
C THR A 332 1.79 6.35 -14.32
N PRO A 333 1.17 6.78 -15.45
CA PRO A 333 1.84 6.75 -16.75
C PRO A 333 3.16 7.49 -16.76
N PHE A 334 3.23 8.65 -16.13
CA PHE A 334 4.48 9.43 -16.03
C PHE A 334 5.58 8.63 -15.32
N TRP A 335 5.27 8.02 -14.16
CA TRP A 335 6.26 7.27 -13.39
C TRP A 335 6.65 5.94 -14.05
N VAL A 336 5.78 5.32 -14.84
CA VAL A 336 6.12 4.17 -15.69
C VAL A 336 7.12 4.59 -16.75
N GLU A 337 6.90 5.73 -17.44
CA GLU A 337 7.75 6.20 -18.54
C GLU A 337 9.09 6.78 -18.07
N HIS A 338 9.10 7.60 -17.01
CA HIS A 338 10.25 8.39 -16.60
C HIS A 338 10.91 7.94 -15.29
N GLY A 339 10.27 7.00 -14.56
CA GLY A 339 10.67 6.67 -13.20
C GLY A 339 12.08 6.12 -13.09
N GLU A 340 12.50 5.25 -14.00
CA GLU A 340 13.84 4.65 -13.96
C GLU A 340 14.94 5.70 -14.15
N ASP A 341 14.82 6.56 -15.15
CA ASP A 341 15.79 7.66 -15.40
C ASP A 341 15.87 8.61 -14.20
N LEU A 342 14.70 9.02 -13.68
CA LEU A 342 14.65 9.96 -12.56
C LEU A 342 15.23 9.34 -11.28
N GLU A 343 15.00 8.06 -11.01
CA GLU A 343 15.60 7.35 -9.87
C GLU A 343 17.11 7.19 -10.01
N GLN A 344 17.62 6.87 -11.21
CA GLN A 344 19.06 6.83 -11.48
C GLN A 344 19.71 8.21 -11.24
N ARG A 345 19.07 9.26 -11.73
CA ARG A 345 19.54 10.65 -11.53
C ARG A 345 19.47 11.06 -10.07
N PHE A 346 18.40 10.67 -9.35
CA PHE A 346 18.26 10.92 -7.93
C PHE A 346 19.38 10.23 -7.14
N ASN A 347 19.65 8.97 -7.40
CA ASN A 347 20.70 8.21 -6.72
C ASN A 347 22.08 8.83 -6.97
N ALA A 348 22.38 9.23 -8.21
CA ALA A 348 23.62 9.93 -8.54
C ALA A 348 23.73 11.32 -7.87
N TRP A 349 22.61 12.04 -7.73
CA TRP A 349 22.55 13.31 -7.02
C TRP A 349 22.70 13.12 -5.50
N ALA A 350 22.03 12.13 -4.91
CA ALA A 350 22.07 11.87 -3.48
C ALA A 350 23.45 11.41 -2.99
N ALA A 351 24.23 10.74 -3.84
CA ALA A 351 25.58 10.26 -3.54
C ALA A 351 26.66 11.36 -3.52
N LYS A 352 26.40 12.52 -4.07
CA LYS A 352 27.31 13.71 -4.05
C LYS A 352 27.18 14.45 -2.72
#